data_66eb2a463e7b1644747c27dd7e8aebcf
#
_entry.id   66eb2a463e7b1644747c27dd7e8aebcf
#
_cell.length_a   1.000
_cell.length_b   1.000
_cell.length_c   1.000
_cell.angle_alpha   90.00
_cell.angle_beta   90.00
_cell.angle_gamma   90.00
#
_symmetry.space_group_name_H-M   'P 1'
#
loop_
_entity.id
_entity.type
_entity.pdbx_description
1 polymer ?
#
loop_
_entity_poly.entity_id
_entity_poly.type
_entity_poly.pdbx_seq_one_letter_code
_entity_poly.pdbx_strand_id
1 'polypeptide(L)'
;MIEELSIKQLKYKIKEIEDELEMYLTLKKIEFNKSQPGAMTYKDIIVQGGQPFDKFTHYLIKSEQYDDNIIELTQKLLAYQTRLAKKIKNICNGDSKAYITYLREEEHMSWKQICRLTHFSDRQARRIYSEKWRWP
;
A
#
# COMPACT_ATOMS: atom_id res chain seq x y z
N MET A 1 18.96 17.13 -0.75
CA MET A 1 19.23 16.20 -1.84
C MET A 1 18.38 14.96 -1.67
N ILE A 2 17.57 14.63 -2.66
CA ILE A 2 16.73 13.46 -2.58
C ILE A 2 17.58 12.24 -2.91
N GLU A 3 17.68 11.34 -1.94
CA GLU A 3 18.42 10.11 -2.12
C GLU A 3 17.77 9.24 -3.18
N GLU A 4 18.55 8.80 -4.15
CA GLU A 4 18.02 7.92 -5.17
C GLU A 4 17.95 6.49 -4.66
N LEU A 5 16.74 6.02 -4.40
CA LEU A 5 16.52 4.69 -3.88
C LEU A 5 16.42 3.68 -5.02
N SER A 6 16.94 2.49 -4.80
CA SER A 6 16.78 1.40 -5.76
C SER A 6 15.34 0.90 -5.77
N ILE A 7 14.96 0.14 -6.80
CA ILE A 7 13.63 -0.44 -6.91
C ILE A 7 13.33 -1.29 -5.67
N LYS A 8 14.29 -2.08 -5.22
CA LYS A 8 14.13 -2.93 -4.04
C LYS A 8 13.90 -2.09 -2.78
N GLN A 9 14.65 -1.00 -2.63
CA GLN A 9 14.49 -0.09 -1.50
C GLN A 9 13.14 0.61 -1.53
N LEU A 10 12.69 1.04 -2.71
CA LEU A 10 11.39 1.66 -2.86
C LEU A 10 10.26 0.69 -2.52
N LYS A 11 10.34 -0.55 -2.97
CA LYS A 11 9.37 -1.59 -2.64
C LYS A 11 9.33 -1.85 -1.13
N TYR A 12 10.48 -1.87 -0.49
CA TYR A 12 10.57 -2.07 0.95
C TYR A 12 9.90 -0.92 1.71
N LYS A 13 10.17 0.32 1.29
CA LYS A 13 9.56 1.49 1.92
C LYS A 13 8.05 1.53 1.72
N ILE A 14 7.59 1.16 0.54
CA ILE A 14 6.16 1.06 0.26
C ILE A 14 5.52 0.03 1.18
N LYS A 15 6.15 -1.12 1.35
CA LYS A 15 5.65 -2.16 2.23
C LYS A 15 5.56 -1.70 3.69
N GLU A 16 6.59 -1.01 4.16
CA GLU A 16 6.60 -0.44 5.52
C GLU A 16 5.42 0.51 5.73
N ILE A 17 5.18 1.40 4.76
CA ILE A 17 4.10 2.38 4.86
C ILE A 17 2.75 1.67 4.80
N GLU A 18 2.59 0.68 3.94
CA GLU A 18 1.36 -0.11 3.87
C GLU A 18 1.07 -0.81 5.20
N ASP A 19 2.10 -1.37 5.84
CA ASP A 19 1.96 -2.03 7.13
C ASP A 19 1.56 -1.04 8.23
N GLU A 20 2.15 0.17 8.23
CA GLU A 20 1.77 1.22 9.16
C GLU A 20 0.33 1.69 8.93
N LEU A 21 -0.08 1.85 7.68
CA LEU A 21 -1.46 2.22 7.35
C LEU A 21 -2.44 1.17 7.87
N GLU A 22 -2.13 -0.10 7.67
CA GLU A 22 -2.96 -1.19 8.17
C GLU A 22 -3.07 -1.14 9.70
N MET A 23 -1.96 -0.84 10.37
CA MET A 23 -1.93 -0.68 11.83
C MET A 23 -2.89 0.42 12.28
N TYR A 24 -2.83 1.61 11.65
CA TYR A 24 -3.70 2.72 12.02
C TYR A 24 -5.16 2.42 11.73
N LEU A 25 -5.45 1.75 10.63
CA LEU A 25 -6.82 1.35 10.30
C LEU A 25 -7.35 0.36 11.34
N THR A 26 -6.51 -0.57 11.79
CA THR A 26 -6.86 -1.51 12.84
C THR A 26 -7.10 -0.81 14.16
N LEU A 27 -6.23 0.15 14.53
CA LEU A 27 -6.41 0.94 15.74
C LEU A 27 -7.70 1.74 15.72
N LYS A 28 -8.03 2.35 14.58
CA LYS A 28 -9.30 3.06 14.40
C LYS A 28 -10.48 2.14 14.63
N LYS A 29 -10.42 0.93 14.08
CA LYS A 29 -11.47 -0.07 14.22
C LYS A 29 -11.64 -0.48 15.68
N ILE A 30 -10.52 -0.67 16.40
CA ILE A 30 -10.55 -1.01 17.83
C ILE A 30 -11.20 0.12 18.61
N GLU A 31 -10.81 1.37 18.36
CA GLU A 31 -11.40 2.51 19.05
C GLU A 31 -12.90 2.65 18.74
N PHE A 32 -13.27 2.42 17.49
CA PHE A 32 -14.68 2.43 17.09
C PHE A 32 -15.47 1.38 17.85
N ASN A 33 -14.95 0.15 17.95
CA ASN A 33 -15.62 -0.93 18.66
C ASN A 33 -15.78 -0.60 20.16
N LYS A 34 -14.78 0.05 20.74
CA LYS A 34 -14.85 0.49 22.15
C LYS A 34 -15.90 1.57 22.38
N SER A 35 -16.20 2.37 21.35
CA SER A 35 -17.16 3.46 21.44
C SER A 35 -18.61 3.01 21.28
N GLN A 36 -18.83 1.77 20.86
CA GLN A 36 -20.18 1.28 20.59
C GLN A 36 -20.97 1.01 21.87
N PRO A 37 -22.30 1.22 21.84
CA PRO A 37 -23.16 0.83 22.95
C PRO A 37 -22.99 -0.68 23.20
N GLY A 38 -22.82 -1.05 24.46
CA GLY A 38 -22.58 -2.44 24.85
C GLY A 38 -21.11 -2.82 24.98
N ALA A 39 -20.19 -2.03 24.46
CA ALA A 39 -18.77 -2.21 24.69
C ALA A 39 -18.40 -1.85 26.14
N MET A 40 -19.24 -1.05 26.80
CA MET A 40 -19.14 -0.70 28.21
C MET A 40 -20.27 -1.34 28.97
N THR A 41 -19.98 -1.83 30.17
CA THR A 41 -21.05 -2.30 31.05
C THR A 41 -21.77 -1.12 31.68
N TYR A 42 -23.01 -1.28 32.02
CA TYR A 42 -23.80 -0.29 32.73
C TYR A 42 -23.10 0.21 34.00
N LYS A 43 -22.42 -0.68 34.68
CA LYS A 43 -21.65 -0.37 35.88
C LYS A 43 -20.52 0.60 35.62
N ASP A 44 -19.84 0.47 34.48
CA ASP A 44 -18.74 1.35 34.12
C ASP A 44 -19.23 2.77 33.86
N ILE A 45 -20.43 2.90 33.32
CA ILE A 45 -21.05 4.21 33.06
C ILE A 45 -21.36 4.92 34.37
N ILE A 46 -21.87 4.20 35.39
CA ILE A 46 -22.24 4.75 36.69
C ILE A 46 -21.01 5.19 37.47
N VAL A 47 -19.94 4.41 37.45
CA VAL A 47 -18.73 4.65 38.23
C VAL A 47 -18.05 5.96 37.84
N GLN A 48 -18.38 6.53 36.71
CA GLN A 48 -17.77 7.79 36.25
C GLN A 48 -18.45 9.04 36.82
N GLY A 49 -19.19 8.88 37.90
CA GLY A 49 -19.52 9.97 38.81
C GLY A 49 -20.27 11.14 38.25
N GLY A 50 -21.39 10.91 37.60
CA GLY A 50 -22.27 11.97 37.17
C GLY A 50 -21.84 12.72 35.89
N GLN A 51 -20.61 12.53 35.44
CA GLN A 51 -20.22 12.97 34.12
C GLN A 51 -20.07 11.74 33.25
N PRO A 52 -21.01 11.47 32.37
CA PRO A 52 -20.88 10.30 31.51
C PRO A 52 -19.60 10.46 30.69
N PHE A 53 -18.72 9.48 30.80
CA PHE A 53 -17.59 9.40 29.91
C PHE A 53 -18.14 9.26 28.50
N ASP A 54 -17.93 10.27 27.71
CA ASP A 54 -18.40 10.25 26.34
C ASP A 54 -17.41 9.47 25.47
N LYS A 55 -17.66 8.19 25.36
CA LYS A 55 -16.86 7.30 24.54
C LYS A 55 -16.82 7.73 23.10
N PHE A 56 -17.94 8.25 22.62
CA PHE A 56 -18.03 8.69 21.23
C PHE A 56 -17.14 9.90 21.00
N THR A 57 -17.10 10.85 21.93
CA THR A 57 -16.19 12.00 21.83
C THR A 57 -14.73 11.55 21.89
N HIS A 58 -14.42 10.62 22.78
CA HIS A 58 -13.08 10.05 22.88
C HIS A 58 -12.68 9.37 21.56
N TYR A 59 -13.60 8.60 20.99
CA TYR A 59 -13.38 7.96 19.69
C TYR A 59 -13.13 9.02 18.60
N LEU A 60 -13.91 10.09 18.57
CA LEU A 60 -13.74 11.14 17.57
C LEU A 60 -12.36 11.78 17.66
N ILE A 61 -11.90 12.07 18.87
CA ILE A 61 -10.57 12.65 19.09
C ILE A 61 -9.47 11.71 18.62
N LYS A 62 -9.54 10.46 19.04
CA LYS A 62 -8.56 9.44 18.64
C LYS A 62 -8.60 9.18 17.13
N SER A 63 -9.81 9.10 16.57
CA SER A 63 -10.02 8.89 15.15
C SER A 63 -9.40 10.03 14.32
N GLU A 64 -9.56 11.26 14.77
CA GLU A 64 -8.98 12.41 14.10
C GLU A 64 -7.45 12.34 14.10
N GLN A 65 -6.85 11.97 15.23
CA GLN A 65 -5.40 11.78 15.31
C GLN A 65 -4.92 10.70 14.36
N TYR A 66 -5.63 9.58 14.31
CA TYR A 66 -5.29 8.49 13.38
C TYR A 66 -5.48 8.91 11.92
N ASP A 67 -6.55 9.66 11.63
CA ASP A 67 -6.81 10.15 10.27
C ASP A 67 -5.69 11.06 9.78
N ASP A 68 -5.17 11.94 10.64
CA ASP A 68 -4.04 12.80 10.27
C ASP A 68 -2.82 11.98 9.90
N ASN A 69 -2.52 10.94 10.69
CA ASN A 69 -1.42 10.03 10.40
C ASN A 69 -1.66 9.23 9.12
N ILE A 70 -2.90 8.78 8.91
CA ILE A 70 -3.28 8.04 7.70
C ILE A 70 -3.10 8.91 6.47
N ILE A 71 -3.53 10.17 6.52
CA ILE A 71 -3.39 11.11 5.41
C ILE A 71 -1.91 11.31 5.08
N GLU A 72 -1.09 11.56 6.09
CA GLU A 72 0.35 11.76 5.90
C GLU A 72 1.01 10.53 5.29
N LEU A 73 0.70 9.34 5.81
CA LEU A 73 1.25 8.10 5.29
C LEU A 73 0.77 7.81 3.88
N THR A 74 -0.49 8.12 3.57
CA THR A 74 -1.05 7.94 2.23
C THR A 74 -0.32 8.82 1.22
N GLN A 75 -0.01 10.06 1.60
CA GLN A 75 0.75 10.98 0.74
C GLN A 75 2.16 10.46 0.49
N LYS A 76 2.82 9.95 1.53
CA LYS A 76 4.14 9.34 1.40
C LYS A 76 4.10 8.10 0.51
N LEU A 77 3.08 7.26 0.70
CA LEU A 77 2.90 6.06 -0.09
C LEU A 77 2.76 6.42 -1.57
N LEU A 78 1.91 7.39 -1.88
CA LEU A 78 1.70 7.84 -3.25
C LEU A 78 3.01 8.37 -3.85
N ALA A 79 3.77 9.14 -3.09
CA ALA A 79 5.05 9.67 -3.55
C ALA A 79 6.04 8.55 -3.89
N TYR A 80 6.16 7.55 -3.03
CA TYR A 80 7.06 6.42 -3.28
C TYR A 80 6.59 5.55 -4.43
N GLN A 81 5.27 5.33 -4.55
CA GLN A 81 4.71 4.58 -5.67
C GLN A 81 4.97 5.30 -7.01
N THR A 82 4.84 6.62 -7.02
CA THR A 82 5.12 7.42 -8.22
C THR A 82 6.60 7.33 -8.60
N ARG A 83 7.50 7.42 -7.61
CA ARG A 83 8.93 7.28 -7.84
C ARG A 83 9.28 5.89 -8.37
N LEU A 84 8.67 4.86 -7.81
CA LEU A 84 8.90 3.49 -8.27
C LEU A 84 8.43 3.30 -9.70
N ALA A 85 7.22 3.76 -10.02
CA ALA A 85 6.67 3.66 -11.38
C ALA A 85 7.56 4.38 -12.38
N LYS A 86 8.04 5.56 -12.04
CA LYS A 86 8.93 6.34 -12.89
C LYS A 86 10.25 5.62 -13.11
N LYS A 87 10.80 5.02 -12.06
CA LYS A 87 12.06 4.29 -12.15
C LYS A 87 11.93 3.04 -13.01
N ILE A 88 10.83 2.31 -12.86
CA ILE A 88 10.53 1.15 -13.71
C ILE A 88 10.41 1.58 -15.15
N LYS A 89 9.69 2.66 -15.41
CA LYS A 89 9.52 3.21 -16.76
C LYS A 89 10.86 3.59 -17.38
N ASN A 90 11.74 4.19 -16.60
CA ASN A 90 13.07 4.57 -17.09
C ASN A 90 13.93 3.34 -17.42
N ILE A 91 13.86 2.30 -16.59
CA ILE A 91 14.58 1.06 -16.87
C ILE A 91 14.08 0.41 -18.14
N CYS A 92 12.77 0.38 -18.33
CA CYS A 92 12.14 -0.24 -19.48
C CYS A 92 12.24 0.63 -20.72
N ASN A 93 12.22 1.94 -20.57
CA ASN A 93 12.41 2.96 -21.61
C ASN A 93 11.77 2.61 -22.96
N GLY A 94 10.53 2.13 -22.91
CA GLY A 94 9.79 1.78 -24.13
C GLY A 94 10.18 0.44 -24.73
N ASP A 95 11.16 -0.25 -24.17
CA ASP A 95 11.55 -1.58 -24.62
C ASP A 95 10.61 -2.62 -24.03
N SER A 96 9.76 -3.19 -24.88
CA SER A 96 8.79 -4.20 -24.46
C SER A 96 9.45 -5.42 -23.84
N LYS A 97 10.61 -5.79 -24.36
CA LYS A 97 11.37 -6.94 -23.85
C LYS A 97 11.85 -6.70 -22.42
N ALA A 98 12.43 -5.54 -22.16
CA ALA A 98 12.90 -5.17 -20.83
C ALA A 98 11.73 -5.13 -19.85
N TYR A 99 10.61 -4.57 -20.26
CA TYR A 99 9.41 -4.49 -19.43
C TYR A 99 8.86 -5.86 -19.09
N ILE A 100 8.70 -6.73 -20.09
CA ILE A 100 8.18 -8.08 -19.88
C ILE A 100 9.14 -8.87 -19.00
N THR A 101 10.44 -8.75 -19.21
CA THR A 101 11.45 -9.40 -18.39
C THR A 101 11.35 -8.93 -16.94
N TYR A 102 11.19 -7.64 -16.72
CA TYR A 102 10.99 -7.10 -15.38
C TYR A 102 9.75 -7.67 -14.73
N LEU A 103 8.61 -7.65 -15.41
CA LEU A 103 7.36 -8.13 -14.86
C LEU A 103 7.43 -9.62 -14.51
N ARG A 104 8.09 -10.40 -15.34
CA ARG A 104 8.18 -11.85 -15.14
C ARG A 104 9.19 -12.22 -14.05
N GLU A 105 10.37 -11.63 -14.08
CA GLU A 105 11.48 -12.02 -13.20
C GLU A 105 11.47 -11.29 -11.86
N GLU A 106 11.14 -9.99 -11.85
CA GLU A 106 11.15 -9.19 -10.62
C GLU A 106 9.80 -9.17 -9.92
N GLU A 107 8.73 -9.03 -10.68
CA GLU A 107 7.38 -8.97 -10.12
C GLU A 107 6.72 -10.34 -10.02
N HIS A 108 7.32 -11.36 -10.60
CA HIS A 108 6.81 -12.73 -10.59
C HIS A 108 5.36 -12.83 -11.06
N MET A 109 5.01 -12.02 -12.06
CA MET A 109 3.65 -12.02 -12.61
C MET A 109 3.40 -13.22 -13.49
N SER A 110 2.15 -13.68 -13.49
CA SER A 110 1.72 -14.73 -14.43
C SER A 110 1.63 -14.14 -15.84
N TRP A 111 1.70 -15.01 -16.84
CA TRP A 111 1.58 -14.56 -18.24
C TRP A 111 0.25 -13.87 -18.50
N LYS A 112 -0.82 -14.33 -17.85
CA LYS A 112 -2.13 -13.70 -17.96
C LYS A 112 -2.11 -12.25 -17.49
N GLN A 113 -1.46 -11.98 -16.36
CA GLN A 113 -1.32 -10.62 -15.82
C GLN A 113 -0.44 -9.75 -16.71
N ILE A 114 0.66 -10.31 -17.22
CA ILE A 114 1.56 -9.60 -18.11
C ILE A 114 0.83 -9.19 -19.40
N CYS A 115 0.07 -10.10 -19.98
CA CYS A 115 -0.71 -9.81 -21.19
C CYS A 115 -1.75 -8.72 -20.95
N ARG A 116 -2.36 -8.72 -19.77
CA ARG A 116 -3.35 -7.69 -19.41
C ARG A 116 -2.71 -6.30 -19.31
N LEU A 117 -1.52 -6.23 -18.76
CA LEU A 117 -0.82 -4.95 -18.59
C LEU A 117 -0.20 -4.44 -19.88
N THR A 118 0.35 -5.34 -20.70
CA THR A 118 1.09 -4.96 -21.91
C THR A 118 0.20 -4.94 -23.15
N HIS A 119 -0.99 -5.51 -23.07
CA HIS A 119 -1.92 -5.68 -24.19
C HIS A 119 -1.38 -6.57 -25.32
N PHE A 120 -0.35 -7.36 -25.02
CA PHE A 120 0.13 -8.39 -25.94
C PHE A 120 -0.66 -9.69 -25.75
N SER A 121 -0.71 -10.52 -26.80
CA SER A 121 -1.23 -11.89 -26.67
C SER A 121 -0.24 -12.72 -25.87
N ASP A 122 -0.72 -13.84 -25.30
CA ASP A 122 0.13 -14.76 -24.55
C ASP A 122 1.31 -15.25 -25.40
N ARG A 123 1.03 -15.63 -26.64
CA ARG A 123 2.05 -16.09 -27.58
C ARG A 123 3.09 -15.01 -27.84
N GLN A 124 2.63 -13.79 -28.07
CA GLN A 124 3.49 -12.65 -28.39
C GLN A 124 4.37 -12.28 -27.20
N ALA A 125 3.79 -12.22 -26.00
CA ALA A 125 4.52 -11.88 -24.79
C ALA A 125 5.61 -12.91 -24.49
N ARG A 126 5.29 -14.21 -24.60
CA ARG A 126 6.27 -15.27 -24.38
C ARG A 126 7.39 -15.25 -25.42
N ARG A 127 7.05 -14.93 -26.65
CA ARG A 127 8.05 -14.81 -27.72
C ARG A 127 9.02 -13.67 -27.44
N ILE A 128 8.50 -12.51 -27.07
CA ILE A 128 9.33 -11.34 -26.73
C ILE A 128 10.25 -11.67 -25.57
N TYR A 129 9.73 -12.31 -24.55
CA TYR A 129 10.51 -12.72 -23.39
C TYR A 129 11.64 -13.68 -23.77
N SER A 130 11.34 -14.66 -24.60
CA SER A 130 12.33 -15.68 -24.99
C SER A 130 13.43 -15.12 -25.92
N GLU A 131 13.16 -14.07 -26.66
CA GLU A 131 14.13 -13.43 -27.56
C GLU A 131 15.38 -12.93 -26.82
N LYS A 132 15.27 -12.66 -25.53
CA LYS A 132 16.43 -12.21 -24.77
C LYS A 132 17.54 -13.26 -24.74
N TRP A 133 17.20 -14.54 -24.95
CA TRP A 133 18.14 -15.65 -24.92
C TRP A 133 18.75 -15.96 -26.29
N ARG A 134 18.36 -15.23 -27.32
CA ARG A 134 18.83 -15.45 -28.69
C ARG A 134 19.98 -14.55 -29.10
N TRP A 135 20.57 -13.89 -28.13
CA TRP A 135 21.69 -12.99 -28.44
C TRP A 135 22.92 -13.81 -28.84
N PRO A 136 23.57 -13.44 -29.97
CA PRO A 136 24.82 -14.08 -30.32
C PRO A 136 25.90 -13.77 -29.30
#